data_a2f937cc81213d57c3be798c1ab0d69b
#
_entry.id   a2f937cc81213d57c3be798c1ab0d69b
#
_cell.length_a   1.000
_cell.length_b   1.000
_cell.length_c   1.000
_cell.angle_alpha   90.00
_cell.angle_beta   90.00
_cell.angle_gamma   90.00
#
_symmetry.space_group_name_H-M   'P 1'
#
loop_
_entity.id
_entity.type
_entity.pdbx_description
1 polymer ?
#
loop_
_entity_poly.entity_id
_entity_poly.type
_entity_poly.pdbx_seq_one_letter_code
_entity_poly.pdbx_strand_id
1 'polypeptide(L)'
;MRVLVTGAGGFVGTALVERLLRDGIAQAGDVSELLLIDRQSGAPYRDDRMTEFAGDFSCPEILESLLSKPVDVVFHLASMPGAQAEAEPAEGDRVNLWSTLALFERLAKQAMEHERVARVVFASSVAVYGDSLPPAMDEHTAAQPTISYGTHKLIGELVLADWTRRGRLDGRSLRLPGIVARPERSAGHGSAFMSQIFRAAQQGERYTCPVSPSSSAWWMSRRCCVDNLLHAARLAPVGMHPNRVWTPPVLHLSVEAIVDALVRRFGAFGIDYAPVERIERLFGRQPPLIDHRAIEAGFRHDGTIDRLVANAL
;
A
#
# COMPACT_ATOMS: atom_id res chain seq x y z
N MET A 1 8.39 14.32 16.40
CA MET A 1 7.03 14.00 15.87
C MET A 1 6.54 12.70 16.45
N ARG A 2 5.24 12.62 16.73
CA ARG A 2 4.53 11.41 17.13
C ARG A 2 3.88 10.78 15.89
N VAL A 3 4.31 9.58 15.51
CA VAL A 3 3.91 8.90 14.27
C VAL A 3 3.13 7.63 14.61
N LEU A 4 2.01 7.41 13.94
CA LEU A 4 1.21 6.18 14.03
C LEU A 4 1.33 5.38 12.74
N VAL A 5 1.61 4.08 12.87
CA VAL A 5 1.56 3.12 11.74
C VAL A 5 0.52 2.03 12.08
N THR A 6 -0.56 1.98 11.32
CA THR A 6 -1.51 0.86 11.38
C THR A 6 -1.11 -0.19 10.35
N GLY A 7 -1.27 -1.48 10.67
CA GLY A 7 -0.74 -2.56 9.83
C GLY A 7 0.79 -2.66 9.90
N ALA A 8 1.36 -2.30 11.06
CA ALA A 8 2.79 -2.21 11.29
C ALA A 8 3.53 -3.55 11.13
N GLY A 9 2.88 -4.67 11.48
CA GLY A 9 3.41 -6.04 11.30
C GLY A 9 3.26 -6.60 9.88
N GLY A 10 2.60 -5.85 8.98
CA GLY A 10 2.40 -6.25 7.59
C GLY A 10 3.68 -6.14 6.74
N PHE A 11 3.60 -6.67 5.50
CA PHE A 11 4.73 -6.71 4.56
C PHE A 11 5.34 -5.33 4.26
N VAL A 12 4.52 -4.32 4.03
CA VAL A 12 4.98 -2.93 3.81
C VAL A 12 5.23 -2.24 5.15
N GLY A 13 4.39 -2.53 6.16
CA GLY A 13 4.46 -1.89 7.48
C GLY A 13 5.81 -2.11 8.16
N THR A 14 6.32 -3.34 8.21
CA THR A 14 7.62 -3.66 8.81
C THR A 14 8.77 -2.88 8.16
N ALA A 15 8.81 -2.80 6.82
CA ALA A 15 9.83 -2.04 6.12
C ALA A 15 9.70 -0.52 6.33
N LEU A 16 8.47 -0.02 6.45
CA LEU A 16 8.23 1.39 6.77
C LEU A 16 8.70 1.72 8.19
N VAL A 17 8.40 0.87 9.17
CA VAL A 17 8.84 1.02 10.57
C VAL A 17 10.37 1.08 10.64
N GLU A 18 11.07 0.14 9.99
CA GLU A 18 12.53 0.13 9.90
C GLU A 18 13.09 1.46 9.37
N ARG A 19 12.49 1.96 8.28
CA ARG A 19 12.92 3.23 7.67
C ARG A 19 12.63 4.42 8.57
N LEU A 20 11.50 4.45 9.27
CA LEU A 20 11.16 5.52 10.22
C LEU A 20 12.12 5.56 11.41
N LEU A 21 12.52 4.41 11.91
CA LEU A 21 13.49 4.30 13.01
C LEU A 21 14.89 4.76 12.61
N ARG A 22 15.32 4.39 11.39
CA ARG A 22 16.66 4.69 10.89
C ARG A 22 16.81 6.13 10.39
N ASP A 23 15.85 6.60 9.58
CA ASP A 23 15.99 7.82 8.79
C ASP A 23 14.97 8.90 9.19
N GLY A 24 14.00 8.60 10.04
CA GLY A 24 12.85 9.47 10.34
C GLY A 24 12.01 9.78 9.10
N ILE A 25 11.34 10.92 9.12
CA ILE A 25 10.71 11.51 7.93
C ILE A 25 11.58 12.69 7.52
N ALA A 26 12.55 12.46 6.64
CA ALA A 26 13.51 13.48 6.22
C ALA A 26 12.83 14.81 5.85
N GLN A 27 13.38 15.94 6.27
CA GLN A 27 12.87 17.31 6.09
C GLN A 27 11.56 17.64 6.83
N ALA A 28 10.89 16.64 7.46
CA ALA A 28 9.70 16.88 8.27
C ALA A 28 9.97 16.84 9.78
N GLY A 29 11.15 16.36 10.19
CA GLY A 29 11.61 16.28 11.59
C GLY A 29 11.83 14.84 12.07
N ASP A 30 12.48 14.72 13.25
CA ASP A 30 12.77 13.43 13.85
C ASP A 30 11.52 12.78 14.44
N VAL A 31 11.44 11.45 14.35
CA VAL A 31 10.41 10.65 15.02
C VAL A 31 10.81 10.50 16.49
N SER A 32 10.07 11.15 17.36
CA SER A 32 10.28 11.08 18.82
C SER A 32 9.45 9.99 19.49
N GLU A 33 8.33 9.61 18.90
CA GLU A 33 7.46 8.52 19.37
C GLU A 33 6.83 7.82 18.15
N LEU A 34 6.90 6.51 18.14
CA LEU A 34 6.38 5.66 17.05
C LEU A 34 5.37 4.66 17.63
N LEU A 35 4.11 4.89 17.31
CA LEU A 35 3.00 4.04 17.73
C LEU A 35 2.75 3.01 16.62
N LEU A 36 2.80 1.74 16.96
CA LEU A 36 2.61 0.63 16.05
C LEU A 36 1.37 -0.16 16.46
N ILE A 37 0.46 -0.36 15.52
CA ILE A 37 -0.68 -1.26 15.75
C ILE A 37 -0.82 -2.29 14.66
N ASP A 38 -0.95 -3.54 15.08
CA ASP A 38 -1.31 -4.67 14.25
C ASP A 38 -2.11 -5.69 15.06
N ARG A 39 -2.77 -6.63 14.41
CA ARG A 39 -3.51 -7.72 15.08
C ARG A 39 -2.61 -8.59 15.95
N GLN A 40 -1.35 -8.72 15.60
CA GLN A 40 -0.33 -9.44 16.35
C GLN A 40 0.80 -8.47 16.73
N SER A 41 1.23 -8.50 17.98
CA SER A 41 2.46 -7.84 18.40
C SER A 41 3.68 -8.65 17.95
N GLY A 42 4.81 -7.99 17.81
CA GLY A 42 6.08 -8.62 17.49
C GLY A 42 6.80 -7.95 16.35
N ALA A 43 6.97 -6.63 16.43
CA ALA A 43 7.93 -5.96 15.56
C ALA A 43 9.33 -6.59 15.81
N PRO A 44 10.07 -6.90 14.72
CA PRO A 44 11.40 -7.50 14.84
C PRO A 44 12.45 -6.52 15.39
N TYR A 45 12.03 -5.29 15.71
CA TYR A 45 12.87 -4.19 16.17
C TYR A 45 12.57 -3.87 17.63
N ARG A 46 13.59 -3.38 18.35
CA ARG A 46 13.43 -2.75 19.66
C ARG A 46 14.06 -1.38 19.63
N ASP A 47 13.30 -0.37 19.99
CA ASP A 47 13.73 1.02 20.05
C ASP A 47 12.90 1.72 21.11
N ASP A 48 13.50 2.55 21.96
CA ASP A 48 12.83 3.22 23.06
C ASP A 48 11.73 4.20 22.61
N ARG A 49 11.74 4.59 21.35
CA ARG A 49 10.70 5.42 20.73
C ARG A 49 9.43 4.65 20.38
N MET A 50 9.45 3.31 20.38
CA MET A 50 8.35 2.47 19.94
C MET A 50 7.39 2.13 21.08
N THR A 51 6.10 2.23 20.78
CA THR A 51 5.03 1.66 21.59
C THR A 51 4.17 0.76 20.70
N GLU A 52 4.15 -0.53 21.03
CA GLU A 52 3.39 -1.52 20.29
C GLU A 52 2.02 -1.77 20.93
N PHE A 53 0.99 -1.80 20.08
CA PHE A 53 -0.37 -2.19 20.43
C PHE A 53 -0.72 -3.44 19.65
N ALA A 54 -1.06 -4.52 20.35
CA ALA A 54 -1.61 -5.71 19.74
C ALA A 54 -3.13 -5.66 19.79
N GLY A 55 -3.78 -5.86 18.66
CA GLY A 55 -5.24 -5.91 18.61
C GLY A 55 -5.82 -5.26 17.36
N ASP A 56 -7.13 -5.14 17.42
CA ASP A 56 -7.90 -4.56 16.32
C ASP A 56 -8.13 -3.07 16.59
N PHE A 57 -7.59 -2.21 15.73
CA PHE A 57 -7.77 -0.76 15.84
C PHE A 57 -9.22 -0.31 15.59
N SER A 58 -10.11 -1.22 15.16
CA SER A 58 -11.56 -0.95 15.10
C SER A 58 -12.21 -0.97 16.49
N CYS A 59 -11.53 -1.51 17.49
CA CYS A 59 -11.99 -1.50 18.87
C CYS A 59 -11.88 -0.07 19.43
N PRO A 60 -12.98 0.55 19.88
CA PRO A 60 -12.98 1.93 20.33
C PRO A 60 -11.98 2.20 21.46
N GLU A 61 -11.82 1.25 22.40
CA GLU A 61 -10.90 1.39 23.54
C GLU A 61 -9.44 1.41 23.09
N ILE A 62 -9.09 0.59 22.08
CA ILE A 62 -7.75 0.60 21.49
C ILE A 62 -7.51 1.90 20.75
N LEU A 63 -8.47 2.35 19.94
CA LEU A 63 -8.37 3.60 19.20
C LEU A 63 -8.23 4.81 20.12
N GLU A 64 -9.01 4.88 21.20
CA GLU A 64 -8.90 5.94 22.22
C GLU A 64 -7.53 5.90 22.94
N SER A 65 -7.02 4.72 23.26
CA SER A 65 -5.69 4.57 23.85
C SER A 65 -4.58 5.03 22.93
N LEU A 66 -4.60 4.61 21.65
CA LEU A 66 -3.66 5.02 20.60
C LEU A 66 -3.62 6.54 20.43
N LEU A 67 -4.80 7.17 20.43
CA LEU A 67 -5.00 8.59 20.19
C LEU A 67 -5.27 9.39 21.47
N SER A 68 -4.81 8.89 22.62
CA SER A 68 -4.88 9.59 23.92
C SER A 68 -4.06 10.89 23.95
N LYS A 69 -3.05 10.98 23.08
CA LYS A 69 -2.28 12.20 22.79
C LYS A 69 -2.30 12.46 21.29
N PRO A 70 -2.24 13.72 20.86
CA PRO A 70 -2.22 14.07 19.43
C PRO A 70 -1.09 13.38 18.67
N VAL A 71 -1.39 12.89 17.47
CA VAL A 71 -0.41 12.36 16.50
C VAL A 71 -0.18 13.36 15.39
N ASP A 72 1.06 13.41 14.88
CA ASP A 72 1.45 14.33 13.81
C ASP A 72 1.28 13.71 12.45
N VAL A 73 1.68 12.43 12.31
CA VAL A 73 1.65 11.69 11.04
C VAL A 73 1.06 10.30 11.27
N VAL A 74 0.18 9.89 10.38
CA VAL A 74 -0.42 8.55 10.37
C VAL A 74 -0.12 7.89 9.03
N PHE A 75 0.49 6.72 9.04
CA PHE A 75 0.55 5.82 7.89
C PHE A 75 -0.51 4.73 8.08
N HIS A 76 -1.62 4.85 7.36
CA HIS A 76 -2.72 3.89 7.45
C HIS A 76 -2.56 2.79 6.40
N LEU A 77 -1.93 1.67 6.82
CA LEU A 77 -1.63 0.51 5.97
C LEU A 77 -2.49 -0.71 6.31
N ALA A 78 -3.14 -0.71 7.48
CA ALA A 78 -3.98 -1.83 7.92
C ALA A 78 -5.11 -2.08 6.91
N SER A 79 -5.25 -3.33 6.51
CA SER A 79 -6.28 -3.74 5.54
C SER A 79 -6.38 -5.25 5.47
N MET A 80 -7.58 -5.76 5.33
CA MET A 80 -7.84 -7.13 4.92
C MET A 80 -7.64 -7.25 3.40
N PRO A 81 -6.91 -8.25 2.90
CA PRO A 81 -6.71 -8.45 1.47
C PRO A 81 -8.01 -8.66 0.69
N GLY A 82 -8.04 -8.22 -0.59
CA GLY A 82 -9.24 -8.23 -1.41
C GLY A 82 -9.91 -9.60 -1.53
N ALA A 83 -9.15 -10.68 -1.78
CA ALA A 83 -9.74 -12.02 -1.88
C ALA A 83 -10.34 -12.50 -0.56
N GLN A 84 -9.74 -12.15 0.58
CA GLN A 84 -10.29 -12.47 1.89
C GLN A 84 -11.52 -11.60 2.19
N ALA A 85 -11.51 -10.32 1.85
CA ALA A 85 -12.67 -9.44 2.02
C ALA A 85 -13.87 -9.89 1.19
N GLU A 86 -13.66 -10.49 0.01
CA GLU A 86 -14.71 -11.11 -0.79
C GLU A 86 -15.24 -12.43 -0.17
N ALA A 87 -14.36 -13.20 0.47
CA ALA A 87 -14.75 -14.46 1.14
C ALA A 87 -15.47 -14.20 2.48
N GLU A 88 -15.11 -13.11 3.17
CA GLU A 88 -15.63 -12.72 4.48
C GLU A 88 -16.14 -11.26 4.44
N PRO A 89 -17.26 -10.97 3.74
CA PRO A 89 -17.68 -9.59 3.46
C PRO A 89 -17.90 -8.73 4.72
N ALA A 90 -18.56 -9.27 5.74
CA ALA A 90 -18.81 -8.54 6.98
C ALA A 90 -17.52 -8.14 7.71
N GLU A 91 -16.52 -9.01 7.70
CA GLU A 91 -15.21 -8.70 8.27
C GLU A 91 -14.42 -7.74 7.36
N GLY A 92 -14.56 -7.87 6.04
CA GLY A 92 -14.03 -6.92 5.06
C GLY A 92 -14.56 -5.51 5.28
N ASP A 93 -15.87 -5.36 5.43
CA ASP A 93 -16.53 -4.09 5.74
C ASP A 93 -16.04 -3.52 7.06
N ARG A 94 -15.97 -4.34 8.10
CA ARG A 94 -15.52 -3.93 9.42
C ARG A 94 -14.08 -3.42 9.41
N VAL A 95 -13.14 -4.18 8.82
CA VAL A 95 -11.71 -3.87 8.85
C VAL A 95 -11.34 -2.80 7.82
N ASN A 96 -11.84 -2.88 6.59
CA ASN A 96 -11.39 -2.00 5.52
C ASN A 96 -12.16 -0.68 5.45
N LEU A 97 -13.44 -0.68 5.85
CA LEU A 97 -14.31 0.49 5.75
C LEU A 97 -14.54 1.13 7.12
N TRP A 98 -15.27 0.47 8.00
CA TRP A 98 -15.72 1.10 9.24
C TRP A 98 -14.56 1.50 10.16
N SER A 99 -13.53 0.66 10.28
CA SER A 99 -12.33 0.99 11.08
C SER A 99 -11.56 2.17 10.49
N THR A 100 -11.45 2.25 9.16
CA THR A 100 -10.81 3.36 8.45
C THR A 100 -11.55 4.67 8.71
N LEU A 101 -12.88 4.65 8.60
CA LEU A 101 -13.72 5.83 8.86
C LEU A 101 -13.65 6.27 10.32
N ALA A 102 -13.70 5.35 11.28
CA ALA A 102 -13.55 5.64 12.69
C ALA A 102 -12.18 6.26 13.02
N LEU A 103 -11.10 5.77 12.42
CA LEU A 103 -9.77 6.38 12.56
C LEU A 103 -9.76 7.82 12.06
N PHE A 104 -10.29 8.07 10.86
CA PHE A 104 -10.32 9.42 10.28
C PHE A 104 -11.17 10.37 11.14
N GLU A 105 -12.33 9.92 11.61
CA GLU A 105 -13.20 10.70 12.49
C GLU A 105 -12.50 11.06 13.79
N ARG A 106 -11.83 10.08 14.43
CA ARG A 106 -11.10 10.34 15.69
C ARG A 106 -9.93 11.30 15.50
N LEU A 107 -9.19 11.20 14.39
CA LEU A 107 -8.13 12.15 14.04
C LEU A 107 -8.68 13.55 13.73
N ALA A 108 -9.81 13.63 13.06
CA ALA A 108 -10.47 14.91 12.81
C ALA A 108 -10.98 15.57 14.11
N LYS A 109 -11.44 14.78 15.09
CA LYS A 109 -11.79 15.24 16.43
C LYS A 109 -10.57 15.79 17.18
N GLN A 110 -9.41 15.10 17.08
CA GLN A 110 -8.14 15.59 17.61
C GLN A 110 -7.80 17.01 17.11
N ALA A 111 -8.01 17.26 15.81
CA ALA A 111 -7.75 18.58 15.23
C ALA A 111 -8.64 19.68 15.83
N MET A 112 -9.86 19.34 16.26
CA MET A 112 -10.76 20.29 16.93
C MET A 112 -10.40 20.50 18.40
N GLU A 113 -9.99 19.44 19.09
CA GLU A 113 -9.69 19.46 20.52
C GLU A 113 -8.34 20.07 20.86
N HIS A 114 -7.35 19.89 19.97
CA HIS A 114 -5.95 20.24 20.21
C HIS A 114 -5.35 21.24 19.22
N GLU A 115 -6.14 21.71 18.24
CA GLU A 115 -5.67 22.57 17.13
C GLU A 115 -4.48 21.94 16.34
N ARG A 116 -4.42 20.59 16.33
CA ARG A 116 -3.36 19.81 15.66
C ARG A 116 -3.96 18.94 14.58
N VAL A 117 -3.74 19.34 13.34
CA VAL A 117 -4.18 18.62 12.14
C VAL A 117 -3.19 17.48 11.84
N ALA A 118 -3.65 16.23 11.93
CA ALA A 118 -2.84 15.08 11.61
C ALA A 118 -2.64 14.95 10.09
N ARG A 119 -1.42 14.64 9.69
CA ARG A 119 -1.11 14.23 8.32
C ARG A 119 -1.40 12.75 8.16
N VAL A 120 -2.25 12.39 7.21
CA VAL A 120 -2.64 11.00 6.95
C VAL A 120 -2.17 10.56 5.58
N VAL A 121 -1.27 9.57 5.54
CA VAL A 121 -0.89 8.85 4.33
C VAL A 121 -1.67 7.55 4.29
N PHE A 122 -2.65 7.49 3.40
CA PHE A 122 -3.55 6.35 3.24
C PHE A 122 -3.09 5.44 2.10
N ALA A 123 -2.82 4.18 2.43
CA ALA A 123 -2.56 3.14 1.45
C ALA A 123 -3.87 2.72 0.77
N SER A 124 -4.22 3.43 -0.30
CA SER A 124 -5.24 3.02 -1.24
C SER A 124 -4.67 1.95 -2.20
N SER A 125 -5.40 1.60 -3.24
CA SER A 125 -5.04 0.51 -4.15
C SER A 125 -5.49 0.81 -5.57
N VAL A 126 -4.75 0.29 -6.54
CA VAL A 126 -5.20 0.25 -7.95
C VAL A 126 -6.48 -0.58 -8.16
N ALA A 127 -6.89 -1.37 -7.16
CA ALA A 127 -8.19 -2.07 -7.17
C ALA A 127 -9.40 -1.12 -7.27
N VAL A 128 -9.23 0.16 -7.00
CA VAL A 128 -10.26 1.19 -7.21
C VAL A 128 -10.67 1.34 -8.68
N TYR A 129 -9.81 0.94 -9.62
CA TYR A 129 -10.11 1.05 -11.05
C TYR A 129 -10.99 -0.09 -11.58
N GLY A 130 -11.10 -1.21 -10.83
CA GLY A 130 -11.85 -2.39 -11.26
C GLY A 130 -11.09 -3.23 -12.30
N ASP A 131 -11.84 -3.98 -13.12
CA ASP A 131 -11.32 -4.94 -14.10
C ASP A 131 -11.63 -4.58 -15.57
N SER A 132 -12.44 -3.54 -15.79
CA SER A 132 -12.76 -3.04 -17.14
C SER A 132 -11.90 -1.82 -17.46
N LEU A 133 -10.60 -2.08 -17.71
CA LEU A 133 -9.62 -1.01 -17.90
C LEU A 133 -9.53 -0.57 -19.37
N PRO A 134 -9.35 0.74 -19.64
CA PRO A 134 -9.11 1.23 -20.99
C PRO A 134 -7.73 0.78 -21.50
N PRO A 135 -7.45 0.88 -22.84
CA PRO A 135 -6.15 0.47 -23.41
C PRO A 135 -4.92 1.19 -22.85
N ALA A 136 -5.09 2.38 -22.29
CA ALA A 136 -4.10 3.15 -21.55
C ALA A 136 -4.77 3.94 -20.44
N MET A 137 -4.07 4.15 -19.34
CA MET A 137 -4.58 4.84 -18.17
C MET A 137 -3.71 6.04 -17.80
N ASP A 138 -4.36 7.05 -17.25
CA ASP A 138 -3.75 8.27 -16.75
C ASP A 138 -4.42 8.73 -15.43
N GLU A 139 -4.08 9.92 -14.97
CA GLU A 139 -4.65 10.55 -13.79
C GLU A 139 -6.14 10.89 -13.88
N HIS A 140 -6.73 10.86 -15.08
CA HIS A 140 -8.15 11.14 -15.33
C HIS A 140 -8.97 9.85 -15.43
N THR A 141 -8.33 8.68 -15.43
CA THR A 141 -9.04 7.39 -15.51
C THR A 141 -9.96 7.22 -14.32
N ALA A 142 -11.24 7.01 -14.60
CA ALA A 142 -12.28 6.90 -13.59
C ALA A 142 -12.08 5.69 -12.68
N ALA A 143 -12.29 5.86 -11.39
CA ALA A 143 -12.34 4.75 -10.45
C ALA A 143 -13.71 4.06 -10.55
N GLN A 144 -13.71 2.77 -10.86
CA GLN A 144 -14.90 1.91 -11.04
C GLN A 144 -14.67 0.53 -10.41
N PRO A 145 -14.57 0.45 -9.06
CA PRO A 145 -14.22 -0.80 -8.39
C PRO A 145 -15.27 -1.89 -8.65
N THR A 146 -14.78 -3.11 -8.87
CA THR A 146 -15.61 -4.30 -9.11
C THR A 146 -15.54 -5.33 -7.98
N ILE A 147 -14.81 -5.00 -6.91
CA ILE A 147 -14.70 -5.79 -5.68
C ILE A 147 -14.83 -4.90 -4.44
N SER A 148 -15.33 -5.46 -3.33
CA SER A 148 -15.56 -4.76 -2.06
C SER A 148 -14.31 -4.04 -1.57
N TYR A 149 -13.14 -4.67 -1.66
CA TYR A 149 -11.86 -4.07 -1.30
C TYR A 149 -11.58 -2.76 -2.04
N GLY A 150 -11.77 -2.74 -3.36
CA GLY A 150 -11.61 -1.54 -4.18
C GLY A 150 -12.61 -0.45 -3.80
N THR A 151 -13.86 -0.86 -3.54
CA THR A 151 -14.93 0.04 -3.08
C THR A 151 -14.57 0.68 -1.73
N HIS A 152 -14.12 -0.11 -0.76
CA HIS A 152 -13.71 0.40 0.56
C HIS A 152 -12.55 1.39 0.45
N LYS A 153 -11.55 1.09 -0.39
CA LYS A 153 -10.42 2.00 -0.63
C LYS A 153 -10.87 3.31 -1.26
N LEU A 154 -11.76 3.26 -2.25
CA LEU A 154 -12.31 4.46 -2.90
C LEU A 154 -13.13 5.33 -1.92
N ILE A 155 -13.98 4.72 -1.09
CA ILE A 155 -14.72 5.44 -0.04
C ILE A 155 -13.73 6.12 0.92
N GLY A 156 -12.69 5.42 1.35
CA GLY A 156 -11.64 5.99 2.18
C GLY A 156 -10.94 7.20 1.55
N GLU A 157 -10.61 7.14 0.24
CA GLU A 157 -10.06 8.29 -0.51
C GLU A 157 -10.99 9.50 -0.47
N LEU A 158 -12.28 9.30 -0.76
CA LEU A 158 -13.28 10.37 -0.83
C LEU A 158 -13.50 11.03 0.54
N VAL A 159 -13.63 10.22 1.59
CA VAL A 159 -13.83 10.72 2.95
C VAL A 159 -12.59 11.46 3.44
N LEU A 160 -11.38 10.94 3.20
CA LEU A 160 -10.14 11.61 3.55
C LEU A 160 -9.97 12.94 2.81
N ALA A 161 -10.34 12.99 1.53
CA ALA A 161 -10.32 14.21 0.73
C ALA A 161 -11.30 15.27 1.28
N ASP A 162 -12.51 14.86 1.69
CA ASP A 162 -13.50 15.79 2.27
C ASP A 162 -13.05 16.33 3.63
N TRP A 163 -12.52 15.49 4.52
CA TRP A 163 -11.94 15.96 5.79
C TRP A 163 -10.75 16.90 5.59
N THR A 164 -9.97 16.65 4.53
CA THR A 164 -8.85 17.51 4.14
C THR A 164 -9.33 18.88 3.65
N ARG A 165 -10.34 18.90 2.78
CA ARG A 165 -10.99 20.13 2.29
C ARG A 165 -11.56 20.97 3.44
N ARG A 166 -12.06 20.31 4.48
CA ARG A 166 -12.58 20.98 5.70
C ARG A 166 -11.49 21.43 6.66
N GLY A 167 -10.21 21.19 6.36
CA GLY A 167 -9.08 21.54 7.23
C GLY A 167 -9.00 20.70 8.52
N ARG A 168 -9.65 19.52 8.54
CA ARG A 168 -9.66 18.62 9.72
C ARG A 168 -8.55 17.60 9.67
N LEU A 169 -8.11 17.23 8.48
CA LEU A 169 -6.99 16.33 8.22
C LEU A 169 -6.09 16.90 7.12
N ASP A 170 -4.84 16.47 7.06
CA ASP A 170 -3.92 16.72 5.95
C ASP A 170 -3.70 15.38 5.21
N GLY A 171 -4.71 14.98 4.41
CA GLY A 171 -4.79 13.67 3.77
C GLY A 171 -4.00 13.54 2.48
N ARG A 172 -3.49 12.34 2.22
CA ARG A 172 -2.81 11.90 1.01
C ARG A 172 -3.13 10.44 0.76
N SER A 173 -3.67 10.11 -0.39
CA SER A 173 -4.00 8.73 -0.77
C SER A 173 -3.08 8.26 -1.89
N LEU A 174 -2.48 7.08 -1.72
CA LEU A 174 -1.67 6.44 -2.75
C LEU A 174 -2.34 5.16 -3.24
N ARG A 175 -2.71 5.11 -4.53
CA ARG A 175 -3.23 3.91 -5.19
C ARG A 175 -2.07 2.98 -5.50
N LEU A 176 -1.75 2.11 -4.54
CA LEU A 176 -0.59 1.21 -4.62
C LEU A 176 -0.86 0.06 -5.62
N PRO A 177 0.14 -0.29 -6.45
CA PRO A 177 0.07 -1.41 -7.40
C PRO A 177 0.38 -2.76 -6.73
N GLY A 178 0.76 -3.76 -7.53
CA GLY A 178 1.30 -5.02 -7.03
C GLY A 178 2.66 -4.85 -6.37
N ILE A 179 2.70 -4.92 -5.04
CA ILE A 179 3.96 -4.79 -4.30
C ILE A 179 4.59 -6.17 -4.11
N VAL A 180 5.87 -6.31 -4.53
CA VAL A 180 6.64 -7.56 -4.51
C VAL A 180 7.92 -7.42 -3.66
N ALA A 181 8.49 -8.51 -3.14
CA ALA A 181 8.00 -9.88 -3.10
C ALA A 181 7.43 -10.18 -1.71
N ARG A 182 6.12 -10.48 -1.63
CA ARG A 182 5.47 -10.77 -0.34
C ARG A 182 5.86 -12.16 0.15
N PRO A 183 6.00 -12.36 1.48
CA PRO A 183 6.26 -13.68 2.04
C PRO A 183 5.04 -14.62 1.85
N GLU A 184 5.28 -15.93 2.01
CA GLU A 184 4.30 -17.00 1.71
C GLU A 184 2.96 -16.89 2.47
N ARG A 185 3.00 -16.33 3.67
CA ARG A 185 1.79 -16.12 4.50
C ARG A 185 0.74 -15.19 3.87
N SER A 186 1.07 -14.59 2.73
CA SER A 186 0.17 -13.74 1.93
C SER A 186 -0.67 -14.54 0.91
N ALA A 187 -0.85 -15.86 1.11
CA ALA A 187 -1.75 -16.69 0.32
C ALA A 187 -3.18 -16.12 0.39
N GLY A 188 -3.92 -16.17 -0.72
CA GLY A 188 -5.29 -15.62 -0.80
C GLY A 188 -5.42 -14.29 -1.54
N HIS A 189 -4.31 -13.71 -2.02
CA HIS A 189 -4.36 -12.60 -2.97
C HIS A 189 -4.43 -13.13 -4.41
N GLY A 190 -5.35 -12.63 -5.22
CA GLY A 190 -5.38 -12.97 -6.65
C GLY A 190 -4.09 -12.59 -7.39
N SER A 191 -3.36 -11.57 -6.91
CA SER A 191 -2.03 -11.15 -7.37
C SER A 191 -0.87 -11.91 -6.70
N ALA A 192 -1.11 -13.01 -5.98
CA ALA A 192 -0.07 -13.75 -5.27
C ALA A 192 1.03 -14.27 -6.21
N PHE A 193 0.68 -14.61 -7.46
CA PHE A 193 1.63 -15.07 -8.47
C PHE A 193 2.80 -14.10 -8.65
N MET A 194 2.56 -12.80 -8.57
CA MET A 194 3.59 -11.78 -8.71
C MET A 194 4.74 -11.98 -7.70
N SER A 195 4.42 -12.38 -6.48
CA SER A 195 5.43 -12.63 -5.43
C SER A 195 5.93 -14.08 -5.43
N GLN A 196 5.08 -15.04 -5.83
CA GLN A 196 5.43 -16.45 -5.90
C GLN A 196 6.52 -16.74 -6.93
N ILE A 197 6.50 -16.03 -8.08
CA ILE A 197 7.55 -16.13 -9.11
C ILE A 197 8.92 -15.74 -8.52
N PHE A 198 9.00 -14.64 -7.75
CA PHE A 198 10.25 -14.20 -7.11
C PHE A 198 10.78 -15.26 -6.14
N ARG A 199 9.91 -15.87 -5.36
CA ARG A 199 10.27 -16.88 -4.39
C ARG A 199 10.77 -18.16 -5.04
N ALA A 200 10.02 -18.65 -6.03
CA ALA A 200 10.42 -19.83 -6.78
C ALA A 200 11.80 -19.66 -7.43
N ALA A 201 12.05 -18.50 -8.04
CA ALA A 201 13.36 -18.19 -8.60
C ALA A 201 14.47 -18.14 -7.55
N GLN A 202 14.21 -17.53 -6.38
CA GLN A 202 15.18 -17.42 -5.29
C GLN A 202 15.54 -18.80 -4.67
N GLN A 203 14.55 -19.70 -4.62
CA GLN A 203 14.70 -21.05 -4.05
C GLN A 203 15.14 -22.09 -5.10
N GLY A 204 15.14 -21.75 -6.40
CA GLY A 204 15.38 -22.69 -7.48
C GLY A 204 14.26 -23.74 -7.64
N GLU A 205 13.07 -23.42 -7.14
CA GLU A 205 11.93 -24.34 -7.14
C GLU A 205 11.10 -24.22 -8.43
N ARG A 206 10.41 -25.32 -8.79
CA ARG A 206 9.46 -25.31 -9.90
C ARG A 206 8.19 -24.57 -9.51
N TYR A 207 7.68 -23.71 -10.40
CA TYR A 207 6.46 -22.94 -10.19
C TYR A 207 5.52 -23.02 -11.40
N THR A 208 4.22 -23.22 -11.14
CA THR A 208 3.18 -23.13 -12.17
C THR A 208 2.49 -21.79 -12.05
N CYS A 209 2.76 -20.90 -13.01
CA CYS A 209 2.20 -19.55 -13.06
C CYS A 209 0.76 -19.58 -13.57
N PRO A 210 -0.22 -18.96 -12.85
CA PRO A 210 -1.62 -18.96 -13.24
C PRO A 210 -1.99 -17.89 -14.27
N VAL A 211 -1.00 -17.27 -14.90
CA VAL A 211 -1.17 -16.30 -15.98
C VAL A 211 -0.17 -16.61 -17.11
N SER A 212 -0.45 -16.17 -18.32
CA SER A 212 0.41 -16.41 -19.48
C SER A 212 1.73 -15.60 -19.39
N PRO A 213 2.79 -16.00 -20.12
CA PRO A 213 4.05 -15.26 -20.19
C PRO A 213 3.86 -13.80 -20.62
N SER A 214 2.96 -13.56 -21.56
CA SER A 214 2.63 -12.23 -22.11
C SER A 214 1.74 -11.40 -21.20
N SER A 215 1.20 -11.97 -20.14
CA SER A 215 0.41 -11.22 -19.15
C SER A 215 1.19 -10.05 -18.59
N SER A 216 0.59 -8.85 -18.62
CA SER A 216 1.20 -7.61 -18.16
C SER A 216 0.62 -7.16 -16.81
N ALA A 217 1.48 -6.65 -15.94
CA ALA A 217 1.08 -6.17 -14.63
C ALA A 217 1.86 -4.92 -14.22
N TRP A 218 1.37 -4.24 -13.18
CA TRP A 218 2.01 -3.07 -12.57
C TRP A 218 2.84 -3.51 -11.37
N TRP A 219 4.15 -3.40 -11.50
CA TRP A 219 5.11 -3.92 -10.54
C TRP A 219 5.76 -2.78 -9.75
N MET A 220 5.90 -2.97 -8.45
CA MET A 220 6.64 -2.10 -7.55
C MET A 220 7.29 -2.92 -6.44
N SER A 221 8.57 -2.63 -6.13
CA SER A 221 9.23 -3.26 -5.00
C SER A 221 8.71 -2.71 -3.66
N ARG A 222 8.90 -3.49 -2.58
CA ARG A 222 8.60 -3.06 -1.22
C ARG A 222 9.36 -1.79 -0.85
N ARG A 223 10.63 -1.69 -1.23
CA ARG A 223 11.47 -0.52 -0.97
C ARG A 223 10.91 0.73 -1.66
N CYS A 224 10.59 0.64 -2.96
CA CYS A 224 10.02 1.75 -3.71
C CYS A 224 8.67 2.18 -3.14
N CYS A 225 7.82 1.23 -2.71
CA CYS A 225 6.57 1.53 -2.03
C CYS A 225 6.79 2.35 -0.76
N VAL A 226 7.72 1.95 0.11
CA VAL A 226 8.07 2.69 1.33
C VAL A 226 8.63 4.07 1.02
N ASP A 227 9.50 4.19 0.01
CA ASP A 227 10.03 5.49 -0.42
C ASP A 227 8.92 6.44 -0.86
N ASN A 228 7.91 5.95 -1.60
CA ASN A 228 6.75 6.72 -2.01
C ASN A 228 5.82 7.10 -0.83
N LEU A 229 5.61 6.21 0.15
CA LEU A 229 4.85 6.53 1.37
C LEU A 229 5.53 7.62 2.19
N LEU A 230 6.83 7.53 2.39
CA LEU A 230 7.62 8.56 3.08
C LEU A 230 7.66 9.86 2.30
N HIS A 231 7.72 9.79 0.96
CA HIS A 231 7.62 10.96 0.09
C HIS A 231 6.27 11.66 0.24
N ALA A 232 5.16 10.92 0.23
CA ALA A 232 3.83 11.48 0.45
C ALA A 232 3.75 12.22 1.79
N ALA A 233 4.35 11.67 2.85
CA ALA A 233 4.38 12.31 4.16
C ALA A 233 5.17 13.63 4.18
N ARG A 234 6.10 13.84 3.23
CA ARG A 234 6.92 15.07 3.13
C ARG A 234 6.32 16.16 2.26
N LEU A 235 5.42 15.81 1.34
CA LEU A 235 4.84 16.77 0.42
C LEU A 235 4.22 17.95 1.18
N ALA A 236 4.60 19.16 0.77
CA ALA A 236 4.02 20.37 1.34
C ALA A 236 2.55 20.50 0.92
N PRO A 237 1.66 21.03 1.78
CA PRO A 237 0.24 21.20 1.44
C PRO A 237 -0.01 22.20 0.30
N VAL A 238 0.90 23.16 0.11
CA VAL A 238 0.77 24.25 -0.84
C VAL A 238 0.91 23.74 -2.28
N GLY A 239 -0.03 24.11 -3.15
CA GLY A 239 -0.01 23.76 -4.57
C GLY A 239 -0.47 22.32 -4.88
N MET A 240 -0.90 21.53 -3.89
CA MET A 240 -1.43 20.21 -4.15
C MET A 240 -2.80 20.25 -4.82
N HIS A 241 -3.06 19.24 -5.67
CA HIS A 241 -4.39 19.02 -6.21
C HIS A 241 -5.40 18.79 -5.07
N PRO A 242 -6.62 19.32 -5.14
CA PRO A 242 -7.62 19.21 -4.05
C PRO A 242 -7.86 17.78 -3.56
N ASN A 243 -7.92 16.83 -4.47
CA ASN A 243 -8.20 15.43 -4.11
C ASN A 243 -7.02 14.72 -3.44
N ARG A 244 -5.79 15.18 -3.65
CA ARG A 244 -4.55 14.59 -3.08
C ARG A 244 -4.48 13.07 -3.17
N VAL A 245 -4.90 12.55 -4.32
CA VAL A 245 -4.87 11.13 -4.68
C VAL A 245 -3.91 10.95 -5.85
N TRP A 246 -2.96 10.02 -5.71
CA TRP A 246 -1.97 9.72 -6.73
C TRP A 246 -1.87 8.22 -6.94
N THR A 247 -1.63 7.83 -8.20
CA THR A 247 -1.14 6.50 -8.52
C THR A 247 0.37 6.62 -8.76
N PRO A 248 1.23 6.18 -7.80
CA PRO A 248 2.67 6.27 -7.99
C PRO A 248 3.10 5.58 -9.29
N PRO A 249 4.12 6.09 -10.00
CA PRO A 249 4.64 5.46 -11.20
C PRO A 249 4.97 3.98 -10.98
N VAL A 250 4.70 3.16 -11.96
CA VAL A 250 4.86 1.71 -11.93
C VAL A 250 5.80 1.23 -13.03
N LEU A 251 6.40 0.06 -12.86
CA LEU A 251 6.97 -0.68 -13.98
C LEU A 251 5.86 -1.56 -14.57
N HIS A 252 5.40 -1.22 -15.78
CA HIS A 252 4.45 -2.01 -16.54
C HIS A 252 5.24 -3.04 -17.37
N LEU A 253 5.25 -4.29 -16.91
CA LEU A 253 6.09 -5.36 -17.47
C LEU A 253 5.30 -6.65 -17.64
N SER A 254 5.67 -7.44 -18.67
CA SER A 254 5.16 -8.80 -18.83
C SER A 254 5.74 -9.73 -17.76
N VAL A 255 5.04 -10.82 -17.51
CA VAL A 255 5.52 -11.90 -16.63
C VAL A 255 6.81 -12.50 -17.15
N GLU A 256 6.92 -12.72 -18.49
CA GLU A 256 8.14 -13.19 -19.13
C GLU A 256 9.34 -12.29 -18.84
N ALA A 257 9.19 -10.98 -18.99
CA ALA A 257 10.27 -10.02 -18.70
C ALA A 257 10.76 -10.12 -17.24
N ILE A 258 9.84 -10.31 -16.29
CA ILE A 258 10.18 -10.54 -14.88
C ILE A 258 10.93 -11.86 -14.71
N VAL A 259 10.44 -12.95 -15.34
CA VAL A 259 11.09 -14.27 -15.26
C VAL A 259 12.51 -14.19 -15.81
N ASP A 260 12.71 -13.54 -16.96
CA ASP A 260 14.04 -13.34 -17.55
C ASP A 260 15.00 -12.57 -16.61
N ALA A 261 14.50 -11.55 -15.95
CA ALA A 261 15.29 -10.80 -14.97
C ALA A 261 15.64 -11.64 -13.73
N LEU A 262 14.72 -12.48 -13.27
CA LEU A 262 14.95 -13.41 -12.17
C LEU A 262 15.95 -14.51 -12.57
N VAL A 263 15.87 -15.05 -13.77
CA VAL A 263 16.86 -16.02 -14.31
C VAL A 263 18.24 -15.40 -14.39
N ARG A 264 18.37 -14.16 -14.86
CA ARG A 264 19.67 -13.45 -14.85
C ARG A 264 20.24 -13.29 -13.42
N ARG A 265 19.37 -13.11 -12.42
CA ARG A 265 19.77 -12.82 -11.03
C ARG A 265 20.11 -14.09 -10.24
N PHE A 266 19.32 -15.17 -10.41
CA PHE A 266 19.36 -16.37 -9.56
C PHE A 266 19.77 -17.65 -10.30
N GLY A 267 19.81 -17.62 -11.61
CA GLY A 267 19.96 -18.81 -12.45
C GLY A 267 18.60 -19.37 -12.91
N ALA A 268 18.67 -20.41 -13.74
CA ALA A 268 17.49 -21.04 -14.29
C ALA A 268 16.68 -21.75 -13.20
N PHE A 269 15.34 -21.62 -13.23
CA PHE A 269 14.40 -22.36 -12.40
C PHE A 269 13.24 -22.87 -13.27
N GLY A 270 12.54 -23.90 -12.79
CA GLY A 270 11.42 -24.47 -13.55
C GLY A 270 10.19 -23.57 -13.49
N ILE A 271 9.68 -23.13 -14.64
CA ILE A 271 8.42 -22.41 -14.71
C ILE A 271 7.52 -23.02 -15.79
N ASP A 272 6.29 -23.33 -15.40
CA ASP A 272 5.20 -23.75 -16.28
C ASP A 272 4.09 -22.70 -16.25
N TYR A 273 3.27 -22.64 -17.27
CA TYR A 273 2.16 -21.68 -17.34
C TYR A 273 0.83 -22.43 -17.50
N ALA A 274 -0.11 -22.17 -16.58
CA ALA A 274 -1.46 -22.68 -16.58
C ALA A 274 -2.45 -21.54 -16.35
N PRO A 275 -2.75 -20.72 -17.38
CA PRO A 275 -3.56 -19.52 -17.22
C PRO A 275 -4.95 -19.80 -16.67
N VAL A 276 -5.32 -19.04 -15.63
CA VAL A 276 -6.67 -19.02 -15.04
C VAL A 276 -7.33 -17.71 -15.44
N GLU A 277 -8.35 -17.77 -16.28
CA GLU A 277 -9.01 -16.60 -16.91
C GLU A 277 -9.37 -15.51 -15.92
N ARG A 278 -9.91 -15.86 -14.74
CA ARG A 278 -10.24 -14.88 -13.69
C ARG A 278 -9.02 -14.13 -13.18
N ILE A 279 -7.89 -14.82 -13.03
CA ILE A 279 -6.64 -14.21 -12.52
C ILE A 279 -6.01 -13.34 -13.61
N GLU A 280 -5.95 -13.85 -14.85
CA GLU A 280 -5.45 -13.06 -15.98
C GLU A 280 -6.23 -11.78 -16.18
N ARG A 281 -7.57 -11.85 -16.17
CA ARG A 281 -8.43 -10.69 -16.36
C ARG A 281 -8.20 -9.62 -15.29
N LEU A 282 -8.09 -10.01 -14.03
CA LEU A 282 -7.95 -9.06 -12.91
C LEU A 282 -6.53 -8.53 -12.72
N PHE A 283 -5.51 -9.33 -13.03
CA PHE A 283 -4.12 -9.02 -12.64
C PHE A 283 -3.08 -9.24 -13.74
N GLY A 284 -3.45 -9.82 -14.88
CA GLY A 284 -2.54 -10.16 -15.96
C GLY A 284 -2.79 -9.39 -17.26
N ARG A 285 -3.77 -8.47 -17.29
CA ARG A 285 -4.11 -7.64 -18.47
C ARG A 285 -4.14 -6.16 -18.10
N GLN A 286 -3.21 -5.75 -17.26
CA GLN A 286 -3.11 -4.35 -16.85
C GLN A 286 -2.50 -3.54 -18.00
N PRO A 287 -3.13 -2.41 -18.41
CA PRO A 287 -2.64 -1.56 -19.49
C PRO A 287 -1.49 -0.66 -19.01
N PRO A 288 -0.79 0.05 -19.92
CA PRO A 288 0.10 1.15 -19.53
C PRO A 288 -0.63 2.17 -18.67
N LEU A 289 0.03 2.63 -17.59
CA LEU A 289 -0.51 3.63 -16.66
C LEU A 289 0.54 4.70 -16.40
N ILE A 290 0.18 5.96 -16.65
CA ILE A 290 1.02 7.12 -16.43
C ILE A 290 0.19 8.20 -15.72
N ASP A 291 0.42 8.39 -14.44
CA ASP A 291 -0.12 9.53 -13.68
C ASP A 291 0.93 10.67 -13.71
N HIS A 292 0.72 11.64 -14.59
CA HIS A 292 1.62 12.79 -14.75
C HIS A 292 1.69 13.63 -13.47
N ARG A 293 0.57 13.78 -12.75
CA ARG A 293 0.54 14.50 -11.47
C ARG A 293 1.38 13.81 -10.40
N ALA A 294 1.39 12.48 -10.40
CA ALA A 294 2.25 11.74 -9.48
C ALA A 294 3.74 11.93 -9.81
N ILE A 295 4.09 11.91 -11.11
CA ILE A 295 5.46 12.15 -11.57
C ILE A 295 5.92 13.58 -11.20
N GLU A 296 5.11 14.58 -11.47
CA GLU A 296 5.37 15.99 -11.14
C GLU A 296 5.48 16.22 -9.64
N ALA A 297 4.64 15.53 -8.83
CA ALA A 297 4.72 15.56 -7.38
C ALA A 297 5.97 14.86 -6.83
N GLY A 298 6.76 14.19 -7.66
CA GLY A 298 8.03 13.59 -7.28
C GLY A 298 7.97 12.11 -6.91
N PHE A 299 6.84 11.43 -7.06
CA PHE A 299 6.76 9.98 -6.91
C PHE A 299 7.60 9.25 -7.97
N ARG A 300 8.05 8.04 -7.66
CA ARG A 300 8.99 7.29 -8.51
C ARG A 300 8.60 5.81 -8.57
N HIS A 301 9.02 5.14 -9.66
CA HIS A 301 9.11 3.68 -9.76
C HIS A 301 10.55 3.21 -9.51
N ASP A 302 10.79 1.91 -9.51
CA ASP A 302 12.11 1.30 -9.26
C ASP A 302 13.20 1.68 -10.29
N GLY A 303 12.84 2.32 -11.39
CA GLY A 303 13.74 2.73 -12.46
C GLY A 303 13.90 1.65 -13.52
N THR A 304 14.48 0.50 -13.17
CA THR A 304 14.70 -0.63 -14.08
C THR A 304 14.16 -1.94 -13.48
N ILE A 305 13.95 -2.94 -14.33
CA ILE A 305 13.54 -4.28 -13.90
C ILE A 305 14.57 -4.91 -12.95
N ASP A 306 15.86 -4.72 -13.21
CA ASP A 306 16.93 -5.27 -12.36
C ASP A 306 16.94 -4.60 -10.97
N ARG A 307 16.65 -3.30 -10.91
CA ARG A 307 16.45 -2.60 -9.64
C ARG A 307 15.17 -3.06 -8.92
N LEU A 308 14.08 -3.29 -9.65
CA LEU A 308 12.86 -3.87 -9.08
C LEU A 308 13.19 -5.20 -8.39
N VAL A 309 13.89 -6.11 -9.08
CA VAL A 309 14.29 -7.41 -8.53
C VAL A 309 15.21 -7.24 -7.31
N ALA A 310 16.20 -6.35 -7.37
CA ALA A 310 17.11 -6.10 -6.25
C ALA A 310 16.42 -5.48 -5.02
N ASN A 311 15.44 -4.60 -5.23
CA ASN A 311 14.71 -3.89 -4.18
C ASN A 311 13.52 -4.71 -3.59
N ALA A 312 13.12 -5.77 -4.25
CA ALA A 312 12.02 -6.64 -3.82
C ALA A 312 12.46 -7.69 -2.79
N LEU A 313 13.75 -7.97 -2.73
CA LEU A 313 14.40 -8.99 -1.90
C LEU A 313 15.20 -8.34 -0.77
#